data_519b13ee251f929c787ba30e6c76df0c
#
_entry.id   519b13ee251f929c787ba30e6c76df0c
#
_cell.length_a   1.000
_cell.length_b   1.000
_cell.length_c   1.000
_cell.angle_alpha   90.00
_cell.angle_beta   90.00
_cell.angle_gamma   90.00
#
_symmetry.space_group_name_H-M   'P 1'
#
loop_
_entity.id
_entity.type
_entity.pdbx_description
1 polymer ?
#
loop_
_entity_poly.entity_id
_entity_poly.type
_entity_poly.pdbx_seq_one_letter_code
_entity_poly.pdbx_strand_id
1 'polypeptide(L)'
;MDKLFLGMSKVGPCLALLILPSLVTAQVINKATMDTVQTMTVSGHVGVGGYVDSYYGYNFSQPADGTNPYFVNSARHNELTINLAYVDVHYKSKYMRVRFVPGFGTYMDANYKNEPGSLKNMVEANAGVLISEKRQIWIDVGVLGSPYTNESAISKNQLMYTRSFAPENVPYYITGAKLSVPLSEKVSAYFYLINGWQVIQDNNTGKSLGTQLEYRPNKKMLFNWNTYTGDERSDQNPDNRMRYFNDFYWIYNSGGKFSATSCFYFGFQEKASAPTAQWWQANFIASYAFNDIVSLSGRIEHFDDEGALYPTAITGVPGFRASSTGGCVNFKLHKWALARFEARQFFSTDNVYYDKNKVPTGNSALLIGSLTAWF
;
A
#
# COMPACT_ATOMS: atom_id res chain seq x y z
N MET A 1 -6.69 -45.98 55.12
CA MET A 1 -5.36 -46.30 54.53
C MET A 1 -5.20 -45.49 53.34
N ASP A 2 -4.55 -44.44 53.55
CA ASP A 2 -3.32 -43.76 53.07
C ASP A 2 -3.50 -43.12 51.71
N LYS A 3 -3.62 -41.83 51.72
CA LYS A 3 -2.67 -40.76 51.47
C LYS A 3 -1.83 -40.99 50.19
N LEU A 4 -2.01 -40.13 49.18
CA LEU A 4 -0.87 -39.33 48.72
C LEU A 4 -1.33 -38.02 48.07
N PHE A 5 -0.74 -36.99 48.57
CA PHE A 5 -0.76 -35.57 48.18
C PHE A 5 0.18 -35.28 46.96
N LEU A 6 0.02 -34.08 46.44
CA LEU A 6 0.93 -33.24 45.63
C LEU A 6 0.70 -33.30 44.10
N GLY A 7 0.67 -32.18 43.40
CA GLY A 7 1.16 -30.84 43.70
C GLY A 7 0.57 -29.83 42.72
N MET A 8 0.09 -28.75 43.26
CA MET A 8 -0.20 -27.52 42.50
C MET A 8 1.11 -26.87 42.11
N SER A 9 1.45 -26.85 40.84
CA SER A 9 2.50 -25.96 40.31
C SER A 9 1.85 -24.62 39.99
N LYS A 10 2.36 -23.59 40.64
CA LYS A 10 2.02 -22.19 40.49
C LYS A 10 2.30 -21.73 39.06
N VAL A 11 1.29 -21.27 38.36
CA VAL A 11 1.43 -20.46 37.17
C VAL A 11 2.01 -19.10 37.60
N GLY A 12 3.22 -18.83 37.17
CA GLY A 12 3.90 -17.55 37.41
C GLY A 12 3.21 -16.38 36.68
N PRO A 13 3.40 -15.16 37.18
CA PRO A 13 2.67 -14.02 36.67
C PRO A 13 3.11 -13.68 35.24
N CYS A 14 2.12 -13.44 34.37
CA CYS A 14 2.28 -12.79 33.09
C CYS A 14 3.13 -11.53 33.24
N LEU A 15 4.20 -11.47 32.48
CA LEU A 15 5.07 -10.32 32.35
C LEU A 15 4.28 -9.16 31.72
N ALA A 16 3.72 -8.30 32.56
CA ALA A 16 3.22 -7.00 32.12
C ALA A 16 4.43 -6.19 31.70
N LEU A 17 4.61 -6.04 30.39
CA LEU A 17 5.63 -5.13 29.83
C LEU A 17 5.16 -3.70 30.15
N LEU A 18 5.62 -3.17 31.28
CA LEU A 18 5.55 -1.76 31.60
C LEU A 18 6.44 -1.01 30.60
N ILE A 19 5.83 -0.37 29.61
CA ILE A 19 6.51 0.59 28.73
C ILE A 19 6.82 1.82 29.58
N LEU A 20 7.99 1.82 30.19
CA LEU A 20 8.59 3.03 30.76
C LEU A 20 8.97 3.96 29.58
N PRO A 21 8.72 5.26 29.68
CA PRO A 21 9.25 6.20 28.70
C PRO A 21 10.78 6.16 28.76
N SER A 22 11.39 5.44 27.81
CA SER A 22 12.84 5.41 27.70
C SER A 22 13.32 6.75 27.16
N LEU A 23 14.14 7.44 27.94
CA LEU A 23 14.97 8.54 27.47
C LEU A 23 15.96 7.96 26.46
N VAL A 24 15.70 8.18 25.17
CA VAL A 24 16.64 7.80 24.11
C VAL A 24 17.68 8.91 24.00
N THR A 25 18.91 8.60 24.35
CA THR A 25 20.07 9.47 24.13
C THR A 25 20.59 9.24 22.71
N ALA A 26 20.41 10.24 21.84
CA ALA A 26 21.02 10.22 20.52
C ALA A 26 22.40 10.89 20.57
N GLN A 27 23.43 10.19 20.08
CA GLN A 27 24.78 10.74 19.95
C GLN A 27 24.93 11.35 18.55
N VAL A 28 25.23 12.63 18.49
CA VAL A 28 25.59 13.32 17.25
C VAL A 28 27.11 13.43 17.17
N ILE A 29 27.71 12.75 16.23
CA ILE A 29 29.15 12.80 15.96
C ILE A 29 29.43 14.00 15.05
N ASN A 30 30.04 15.03 15.58
CA ASN A 30 30.52 16.17 14.81
C ASN A 30 31.94 15.89 14.28
N LYS A 31 32.11 15.82 12.97
CA LYS A 31 33.36 15.46 12.29
C LYS A 31 34.50 16.45 12.47
N ALA A 32 34.24 17.64 13.01
CA ALA A 32 35.24 18.71 13.19
C ALA A 32 36.04 18.63 14.50
N THR A 33 35.53 17.87 15.49
CA THR A 33 36.25 17.64 16.76
C THR A 33 35.96 16.24 17.26
N MET A 34 36.88 15.33 17.04
CA MET A 34 36.75 13.90 17.43
C MET A 34 36.66 13.68 18.96
N ASP A 35 36.70 14.72 19.76
CA ASP A 35 36.80 14.60 21.22
C ASP A 35 35.60 15.10 22.02
N THR A 36 34.50 15.53 21.36
CA THR A 36 33.34 15.99 22.13
C THR A 36 32.06 15.30 21.61
N VAL A 37 31.69 14.20 22.25
CA VAL A 37 30.35 13.58 22.08
C VAL A 37 29.37 14.42 22.89
N GLN A 38 28.59 15.27 22.22
CA GLN A 38 27.45 15.93 22.85
C GLN A 38 26.28 14.99 22.90
N THR A 39 25.88 14.56 24.08
CA THR A 39 24.65 13.79 24.30
C THR A 39 23.47 14.76 24.34
N MET A 40 22.68 14.82 23.27
CA MET A 40 21.42 15.57 23.30
C MET A 40 20.30 14.64 23.78
N THR A 41 19.71 15.00 24.92
CA THR A 41 18.48 14.31 25.37
C THR A 41 17.30 14.88 24.60
N VAL A 42 16.80 14.11 23.63
CA VAL A 42 15.59 14.44 22.85
C VAL A 42 14.43 13.63 23.41
N SER A 43 13.47 14.32 24.02
CA SER A 43 12.24 13.64 24.45
C SER A 43 11.41 13.29 23.21
N GLY A 44 11.14 12.02 23.00
CA GLY A 44 10.34 11.52 21.90
C GLY A 44 9.51 10.32 22.32
N HIS A 45 8.56 9.93 21.48
CA HIS A 45 7.68 8.79 21.70
C HIS A 45 8.04 7.67 20.75
N VAL A 46 8.21 6.46 21.29
CA VAL A 46 8.27 5.21 20.51
C VAL A 46 6.87 4.61 20.52
N GLY A 47 6.35 4.31 19.32
CA GLY A 47 5.12 3.56 19.17
C GLY A 47 5.40 2.20 18.51
N VAL A 48 4.63 1.20 18.89
CA VAL A 48 4.66 -0.13 18.29
C VAL A 48 3.23 -0.52 17.93
N GLY A 49 3.02 -0.98 16.71
CA GLY A 49 1.76 -1.52 16.24
C GLY A 49 1.95 -2.86 15.55
N GLY A 50 0.90 -3.63 15.43
CA GLY A 50 0.88 -4.88 14.70
C GLY A 50 -0.33 -4.97 13.79
N TYR A 51 -0.20 -5.74 12.72
CA TYR A 51 -1.24 -5.95 11.72
C TYR A 51 -1.14 -7.34 11.14
N VAL A 52 -2.28 -8.02 11.03
CA VAL A 52 -2.41 -9.31 10.34
C VAL A 52 -3.68 -9.29 9.52
N ASP A 53 -3.55 -9.60 8.24
CA ASP A 53 -4.62 -9.67 7.25
C ASP A 53 -4.62 -11.05 6.61
N SER A 54 -5.62 -11.86 6.94
CA SER A 54 -5.79 -13.22 6.44
C SER A 54 -7.03 -13.29 5.55
N TYR A 55 -6.99 -14.14 4.53
CA TYR A 55 -8.12 -14.33 3.64
C TYR A 55 -8.20 -15.75 3.09
N TYR A 56 -9.39 -16.08 2.60
CA TYR A 56 -9.65 -17.18 1.67
C TYR A 56 -10.33 -16.60 0.44
N GLY A 57 -9.76 -16.84 -0.75
CA GLY A 57 -10.29 -16.37 -2.04
C GLY A 57 -10.62 -17.54 -2.96
N TYR A 58 -11.81 -17.52 -3.56
CA TYR A 58 -12.20 -18.48 -4.59
C TYR A 58 -12.46 -17.77 -5.91
N ASN A 59 -11.59 -18.03 -6.88
CA ASN A 59 -11.74 -17.57 -8.26
C ASN A 59 -12.43 -18.64 -9.08
N PHE A 60 -13.56 -18.30 -9.71
CA PHE A 60 -14.36 -19.25 -10.49
C PHE A 60 -13.67 -19.72 -11.78
N SER A 61 -12.62 -19.02 -12.21
CA SER A 61 -11.74 -19.46 -13.30
C SER A 61 -10.82 -20.62 -12.93
N GLN A 62 -10.66 -20.91 -11.61
CA GLN A 62 -9.83 -21.99 -11.07
C GLN A 62 -8.42 -22.01 -11.68
N PRO A 63 -7.61 -20.93 -11.47
CA PRO A 63 -6.26 -20.86 -12.04
C PRO A 63 -5.40 -22.02 -11.52
N ALA A 64 -4.74 -22.72 -12.46
CA ALA A 64 -4.02 -23.97 -12.16
C ALA A 64 -2.79 -23.77 -11.26
N ASP A 65 -2.18 -22.59 -11.33
CA ASP A 65 -1.05 -22.18 -10.49
C ASP A 65 -1.48 -21.65 -9.11
N GLY A 66 -2.79 -21.63 -8.84
CA GLY A 66 -3.36 -21.11 -7.60
C GLY A 66 -3.21 -19.59 -7.45
N THR A 67 -2.94 -18.84 -8.53
CA THR A 67 -2.72 -17.39 -8.48
C THR A 67 -3.85 -16.62 -9.17
N ASN A 68 -4.41 -15.63 -8.46
CA ASN A 68 -5.35 -14.68 -9.08
C ASN A 68 -4.56 -13.75 -10.01
N PRO A 69 -4.86 -13.73 -11.31
CA PRO A 69 -4.13 -12.89 -12.25
C PRO A 69 -4.39 -11.41 -12.00
N TYR A 70 -3.41 -10.57 -12.33
CA TYR A 70 -3.46 -9.10 -12.32
C TYR A 70 -3.52 -8.44 -10.94
N PHE A 71 -3.45 -9.20 -9.85
CA PHE A 71 -3.50 -8.68 -8.49
C PHE A 71 -2.32 -9.17 -7.66
N VAL A 72 -1.68 -8.23 -6.95
CA VAL A 72 -0.66 -8.55 -5.93
C VAL A 72 -1.28 -8.66 -4.54
N ASN A 73 -2.42 -7.98 -4.31
CA ASN A 73 -3.23 -8.18 -3.12
C ASN A 73 -4.22 -9.33 -3.36
N SER A 74 -4.42 -10.19 -2.35
CA SER A 74 -5.32 -11.36 -2.46
C SER A 74 -4.92 -12.29 -3.61
N ALA A 75 -3.63 -12.46 -3.81
CA ALA A 75 -3.06 -13.14 -4.97
C ALA A 75 -3.35 -14.64 -5.03
N ARG A 76 -3.78 -15.30 -3.94
CA ARG A 76 -3.95 -16.76 -3.90
C ARG A 76 -5.40 -17.18 -4.10
N HIS A 77 -5.57 -18.26 -4.85
CA HIS A 77 -6.85 -18.92 -5.11
C HIS A 77 -6.98 -20.20 -4.29
N ASN A 78 -8.17 -20.43 -3.72
CA ASN A 78 -8.57 -21.64 -3.00
C ASN A 78 -7.60 -22.02 -1.86
N GLU A 79 -7.09 -21.03 -1.16
CA GLU A 79 -6.12 -21.16 -0.10
C GLU A 79 -6.47 -20.20 1.05
N LEU A 80 -6.43 -20.69 2.30
CA LEU A 80 -6.48 -19.84 3.47
C LEU A 80 -5.06 -19.39 3.78
N THR A 81 -4.80 -18.09 3.66
CA THR A 81 -3.44 -17.57 3.74
C THR A 81 -3.38 -16.17 4.34
N ILE A 82 -2.18 -15.67 4.60
CA ILE A 82 -1.91 -14.31 5.06
C ILE A 82 -1.61 -13.45 3.83
N ASN A 83 -2.42 -12.41 3.60
CA ASN A 83 -2.14 -11.38 2.60
C ASN A 83 -0.95 -10.53 3.03
N LEU A 84 -1.04 -9.93 4.21
CA LEU A 84 0.00 -9.05 4.77
C LEU A 84 -0.03 -9.11 6.31
N ALA A 85 1.13 -9.36 6.89
CA ALA A 85 1.37 -9.18 8.32
C ALA A 85 2.59 -8.28 8.50
N TYR A 86 2.54 -7.33 9.44
CA TYR A 86 3.69 -6.47 9.74
C TYR A 86 3.72 -6.03 11.20
N VAL A 87 4.90 -5.60 11.62
CA VAL A 87 5.12 -4.82 12.85
C VAL A 87 5.50 -3.41 12.44
N ASP A 88 4.85 -2.40 13.01
CA ASP A 88 5.15 -0.97 12.80
C ASP A 88 5.87 -0.44 14.04
N VAL A 89 7.15 -0.16 13.91
CA VAL A 89 7.93 0.51 14.96
C VAL A 89 8.22 1.92 14.48
N HIS A 90 7.78 2.90 15.24
CA HIS A 90 8.04 4.28 14.89
C HIS A 90 8.48 5.11 16.10
N TYR A 91 9.36 6.05 15.82
CA TYR A 91 9.80 7.07 16.76
C TYR A 91 9.41 8.45 16.24
N LYS A 92 8.92 9.30 17.11
CA LYS A 92 8.60 10.69 16.78
C LYS A 92 9.02 11.61 17.91
N SER A 93 9.80 12.63 17.56
CA SER A 93 10.15 13.76 18.43
C SER A 93 9.79 15.08 17.74
N LYS A 94 10.16 16.20 18.37
CA LYS A 94 9.98 17.54 17.78
C LYS A 94 10.73 17.71 16.46
N TYR A 95 11.93 17.10 16.33
CA TYR A 95 12.86 17.37 15.22
C TYR A 95 13.15 16.16 14.34
N MET A 96 12.77 14.97 14.77
CA MET A 96 13.10 13.73 14.07
C MET A 96 11.92 12.77 14.11
N ARG A 97 11.77 12.00 13.05
CA ARG A 97 10.84 10.87 12.97
C ARG A 97 11.52 9.71 12.24
N VAL A 98 11.21 8.50 12.68
CA VAL A 98 11.70 7.26 12.08
C VAL A 98 10.53 6.31 12.02
N ARG A 99 10.43 5.54 10.95
CA ARG A 99 9.47 4.45 10.82
C ARG A 99 10.14 3.23 10.22
N PHE A 100 9.89 2.07 10.80
CA PHE A 100 10.40 0.78 10.36
C PHE A 100 9.28 -0.25 10.41
N VAL A 101 8.92 -0.79 9.23
CA VAL A 101 7.77 -1.68 9.05
C VAL A 101 8.20 -2.89 8.21
N PRO A 102 8.78 -3.93 8.84
CA PRO A 102 8.99 -5.22 8.18
C PRO A 102 7.64 -5.92 7.98
N GLY A 103 7.43 -6.51 6.80
CA GLY A 103 6.20 -7.17 6.41
C GLY A 103 6.42 -8.53 5.75
N PHE A 104 5.40 -9.40 5.85
CA PHE A 104 5.39 -10.77 5.35
C PHE A 104 4.01 -11.12 4.82
N GLY A 105 3.94 -12.07 3.91
CA GLY A 105 2.69 -12.58 3.34
C GLY A 105 2.68 -12.55 1.82
N THR A 106 1.60 -13.06 1.25
CA THR A 106 1.48 -13.25 -0.21
C THR A 106 1.55 -11.94 -1.00
N TYR A 107 1.13 -10.83 -0.39
CA TYR A 107 1.32 -9.51 -0.98
C TYR A 107 2.80 -9.14 -1.11
N MET A 108 3.61 -9.39 -0.07
CA MET A 108 5.05 -9.11 -0.12
C MET A 108 5.73 -9.97 -1.19
N ASP A 109 5.39 -11.27 -1.25
CA ASP A 109 5.94 -12.18 -2.25
C ASP A 109 5.58 -11.77 -3.68
N ALA A 110 4.35 -11.30 -3.91
CA ALA A 110 3.88 -10.90 -5.23
C ALA A 110 4.40 -9.52 -5.65
N ASN A 111 4.27 -8.52 -4.76
CA ASN A 111 4.54 -7.12 -5.09
C ASN A 111 6.04 -6.77 -5.04
N TYR A 112 6.81 -7.42 -4.15
CA TYR A 112 8.24 -7.16 -3.96
C TYR A 112 9.12 -8.26 -4.59
N LYS A 113 8.58 -9.09 -5.47
CA LYS A 113 9.30 -10.24 -6.07
C LYS A 113 10.62 -9.87 -6.75
N ASN A 114 10.72 -8.66 -7.27
CA ASN A 114 11.92 -8.17 -7.98
C ASN A 114 12.95 -7.53 -7.05
N GLU A 115 12.61 -7.28 -5.78
CA GLU A 115 13.56 -6.72 -4.83
C GLU A 115 14.51 -7.79 -4.31
N PRO A 116 15.80 -7.48 -4.09
CA PRO A 116 16.78 -8.47 -3.64
C PRO A 116 16.74 -8.69 -2.13
N GLY A 117 17.02 -9.92 -1.72
CA GLY A 117 17.28 -10.30 -0.33
C GLY A 117 16.17 -9.85 0.64
N SER A 118 16.58 -9.24 1.74
CA SER A 118 15.70 -8.76 2.81
C SER A 118 14.86 -7.53 2.42
N LEU A 119 15.19 -6.84 1.34
CA LEU A 119 14.39 -5.70 0.84
C LEU A 119 12.98 -6.12 0.44
N LYS A 120 12.77 -7.38 0.07
CA LYS A 120 11.43 -7.96 -0.17
C LYS A 120 10.48 -7.85 1.02
N ASN A 121 11.01 -7.69 2.22
CA ASN A 121 10.23 -7.63 3.45
C ASN A 121 10.05 -6.20 3.99
N MET A 122 10.41 -5.18 3.21
CA MET A 122 10.43 -3.80 3.66
C MET A 122 9.18 -3.03 3.17
N VAL A 123 8.13 -2.99 3.98
CA VAL A 123 6.92 -2.19 3.67
C VAL A 123 7.25 -0.71 3.74
N GLU A 124 7.88 -0.26 4.83
CA GLU A 124 8.44 1.08 4.99
C GLU A 124 9.71 1.03 5.86
N ALA A 125 10.69 1.86 5.52
CA ALA A 125 11.90 2.11 6.33
C ALA A 125 12.42 3.50 6.00
N ASN A 126 12.11 4.48 6.83
CA ASN A 126 12.48 5.86 6.56
C ASN A 126 12.81 6.62 7.83
N ALA A 127 13.61 7.66 7.64
CA ALA A 127 13.92 8.65 8.68
C ALA A 127 13.66 10.04 8.15
N GLY A 128 13.15 10.92 9.00
CA GLY A 128 12.86 12.30 8.66
C GLY A 128 13.38 13.29 9.68
N VAL A 129 13.79 14.46 9.20
CA VAL A 129 14.23 15.58 10.03
C VAL A 129 13.44 16.84 9.71
N LEU A 130 13.20 17.65 10.73
CA LEU A 130 12.54 18.95 10.61
C LEU A 130 13.56 19.98 10.13
N ILE A 131 13.37 20.52 8.91
CA ILE A 131 14.25 21.53 8.33
C ILE A 131 13.87 22.94 8.84
N SER A 132 12.56 23.20 8.98
CA SER A 132 12.06 24.50 9.43
C SER A 132 10.98 24.32 10.47
N GLU A 133 11.27 24.72 11.71
CA GLU A 133 10.28 24.70 12.80
C GLU A 133 9.14 25.68 12.53
N LYS A 134 9.45 26.89 12.06
CA LYS A 134 8.44 27.92 11.79
C LYS A 134 7.43 27.53 10.72
N ARG A 135 7.91 26.83 9.68
CA ARG A 135 7.07 26.40 8.53
C ARG A 135 6.70 24.93 8.57
N GLN A 136 7.17 24.16 9.58
CA GLN A 136 6.96 22.71 9.69
C GLN A 136 7.37 21.96 8.43
N ILE A 137 8.50 22.35 7.81
CA ILE A 137 9.05 21.70 6.61
C ILE A 137 9.88 20.49 7.04
N TRP A 138 9.58 19.33 6.46
CA TRP A 138 10.26 18.07 6.74
C TRP A 138 10.92 17.50 5.50
N ILE A 139 12.06 16.85 5.68
CA ILE A 139 12.62 15.93 4.69
C ILE A 139 12.65 14.53 5.29
N ASP A 140 12.12 13.55 4.54
CA ASP A 140 12.15 12.13 4.87
C ASP A 140 12.94 11.39 3.80
N VAL A 141 13.75 10.41 4.18
CA VAL A 141 14.56 9.60 3.25
C VAL A 141 14.43 8.13 3.59
N GLY A 142 14.30 7.29 2.57
CA GLY A 142 14.23 5.84 2.69
C GLY A 142 13.10 5.23 1.85
N VAL A 143 12.62 4.05 2.27
CA VAL A 143 11.44 3.39 1.70
C VAL A 143 10.19 4.03 2.30
N LEU A 144 9.39 4.63 1.46
CA LEU A 144 8.20 5.41 1.81
C LEU A 144 6.95 4.74 1.23
N GLY A 145 5.83 4.84 1.91
CA GLY A 145 4.53 4.53 1.32
C GLY A 145 4.26 5.43 0.11
N SER A 146 3.63 4.86 -0.90
CA SER A 146 3.28 5.58 -2.13
C SER A 146 2.27 6.69 -1.87
N PRO A 147 2.39 7.86 -2.52
CA PRO A 147 1.36 8.89 -2.51
C PRO A 147 0.24 8.63 -3.52
N TYR A 148 0.44 7.67 -4.45
CA TYR A 148 -0.45 7.43 -5.57
C TYR A 148 -1.68 6.63 -5.16
N THR A 149 -2.79 6.95 -5.82
CA THR A 149 -4.12 6.35 -5.71
C THR A 149 -4.83 6.52 -4.37
N ASN A 150 -6.13 6.27 -4.40
CA ASN A 150 -7.03 6.35 -3.25
C ASN A 150 -7.00 5.09 -2.36
N GLU A 151 -6.25 4.07 -2.73
CA GLU A 151 -6.12 2.81 -2.00
C GLU A 151 -4.66 2.44 -1.75
N SER A 152 -4.40 1.67 -0.70
CA SER A 152 -3.09 1.13 -0.34
C SER A 152 -3.17 -0.37 -0.05
N ALA A 153 -2.04 -1.03 0.18
CA ALA A 153 -1.99 -2.45 0.51
C ALA A 153 -2.66 -2.81 1.85
N ILE A 154 -2.94 -1.84 2.71
CA ILE A 154 -3.44 -2.08 4.07
C ILE A 154 -4.96 -2.12 4.07
N SER A 155 -5.54 -3.32 4.09
CA SER A 155 -6.97 -3.57 3.87
C SER A 155 -7.87 -2.87 4.88
N LYS A 156 -7.46 -2.77 6.17
CA LYS A 156 -8.27 -2.10 7.21
C LYS A 156 -8.59 -0.63 6.90
N ASN A 157 -7.78 0.01 6.06
CA ASN A 157 -7.95 1.41 5.69
C ASN A 157 -8.83 1.61 4.44
N GLN A 158 -9.26 0.51 3.81
CA GLN A 158 -10.01 0.53 2.56
C GLN A 158 -11.49 0.23 2.79
N LEU A 159 -12.35 0.73 1.89
CA LEU A 159 -13.79 0.51 1.96
C LEU A 159 -14.21 -0.90 1.54
N MET A 160 -13.38 -1.59 0.73
CA MET A 160 -13.57 -2.99 0.31
C MET A 160 -12.33 -3.81 0.65
N TYR A 161 -12.44 -5.13 0.62
CA TYR A 161 -11.31 -6.00 0.94
C TYR A 161 -10.31 -6.06 -0.21
N THR A 162 -10.72 -6.38 -1.43
CA THR A 162 -9.82 -6.36 -2.59
C THR A 162 -9.52 -4.93 -3.04
N ARG A 163 -8.35 -4.75 -3.66
CA ARG A 163 -7.98 -3.45 -4.26
C ARG A 163 -8.64 -3.30 -5.62
N SER A 164 -8.90 -2.05 -6.00
CA SER A 164 -9.25 -1.73 -7.39
C SER A 164 -8.05 -1.93 -8.32
N PHE A 165 -8.24 -1.80 -9.62
CA PHE A 165 -7.14 -1.80 -10.58
C PHE A 165 -6.17 -0.62 -10.35
N ALA A 166 -6.60 0.43 -9.64
CA ALA A 166 -5.80 1.62 -9.45
C ALA A 166 -4.44 1.34 -8.80
N PRO A 167 -4.35 0.83 -7.55
CA PRO A 167 -3.07 0.62 -6.91
C PRO A 167 -2.31 -0.60 -7.46
N GLU A 168 -2.99 -1.53 -8.15
CA GLU A 168 -2.36 -2.71 -8.74
C GLU A 168 -1.45 -2.37 -9.93
N ASN A 169 -1.65 -1.19 -10.55
CA ASN A 169 -0.93 -0.74 -11.74
C ASN A 169 -0.15 0.56 -11.51
N VAL A 170 0.14 0.91 -10.26
CA VAL A 170 1.02 2.02 -9.86
C VAL A 170 1.87 1.61 -8.66
N PRO A 171 2.92 2.37 -8.31
CA PRO A 171 3.76 2.03 -7.16
C PRO A 171 2.98 1.95 -5.85
N TYR A 172 3.12 0.85 -5.13
CA TYR A 172 2.67 0.71 -3.74
C TYR A 172 3.69 1.30 -2.75
N TYR A 173 4.94 1.39 -3.15
CA TYR A 173 6.03 1.99 -2.39
C TYR A 173 6.95 2.78 -3.34
N ILE A 174 7.65 3.75 -2.77
CA ILE A 174 8.68 4.53 -3.45
C ILE A 174 9.91 4.61 -2.55
N THR A 175 11.08 4.77 -3.13
CA THR A 175 12.32 4.92 -2.37
C THR A 175 13.08 6.15 -2.82
N GLY A 176 13.48 6.96 -1.85
CA GLY A 176 14.18 8.21 -2.12
C GLY A 176 13.97 9.25 -1.02
N ALA A 177 13.97 10.51 -1.42
CA ALA A 177 13.75 11.66 -0.55
C ALA A 177 12.39 12.31 -0.82
N LYS A 178 11.70 12.71 0.25
CA LYS A 178 10.44 13.44 0.23
C LYS A 178 10.57 14.74 1.02
N LEU A 179 10.33 15.86 0.38
CA LEU A 179 10.19 17.17 1.03
C LEU A 179 8.70 17.44 1.25
N SER A 180 8.31 17.70 2.51
CA SER A 180 6.94 18.02 2.92
C SER A 180 6.83 19.49 3.28
N VAL A 181 5.95 20.24 2.60
CA VAL A 181 5.80 21.69 2.74
C VAL A 181 4.33 22.02 2.98
N PRO A 182 3.89 22.31 4.20
CA PRO A 182 2.58 22.88 4.45
C PRO A 182 2.50 24.30 3.84
N LEU A 183 1.60 24.51 2.90
CA LEU A 183 1.38 25.81 2.25
C LEU A 183 0.32 26.63 3.01
N SER A 184 -0.66 25.97 3.62
CA SER A 184 -1.68 26.54 4.50
C SER A 184 -2.21 25.47 5.44
N GLU A 185 -3.18 25.82 6.30
CA GLU A 185 -3.89 24.83 7.15
C GLU A 185 -4.66 23.78 6.36
N LYS A 186 -4.96 24.05 5.08
CA LYS A 186 -5.76 23.17 4.22
C LYS A 186 -4.99 22.59 3.04
N VAL A 187 -3.80 23.11 2.73
CA VAL A 187 -3.03 22.73 1.54
C VAL A 187 -1.62 22.34 1.95
N SER A 188 -1.20 21.15 1.52
CA SER A 188 0.17 20.66 1.67
C SER A 188 0.73 20.27 0.30
N ALA A 189 1.98 20.62 0.05
CA ALA A 189 2.73 20.20 -1.14
C ALA A 189 3.86 19.27 -0.73
N TYR A 190 4.14 18.29 -1.60
CA TYR A 190 5.24 17.36 -1.41
C TYR A 190 6.03 17.25 -2.70
N PHE A 191 7.35 17.12 -2.58
CA PHE A 191 8.27 16.93 -3.68
C PHE A 191 9.08 15.67 -3.42
N TYR A 192 9.22 14.84 -4.42
CA TYR A 192 9.90 13.56 -4.34
C TYR A 192 11.06 13.50 -5.33
N LEU A 193 12.21 13.04 -4.84
CA LEU A 193 13.34 12.59 -5.65
C LEU A 193 13.53 11.12 -5.34
N ILE A 194 13.23 10.24 -6.30
CA ILE A 194 13.09 8.80 -6.08
C ILE A 194 13.88 7.98 -7.09
N ASN A 195 14.16 6.74 -6.75
CA ASN A 195 14.94 5.81 -7.58
C ASN A 195 14.25 5.46 -8.91
N GLY A 196 12.91 5.37 -8.93
CA GLY A 196 12.14 5.00 -10.11
C GLY A 196 10.73 4.53 -9.74
N TRP A 197 10.06 3.88 -10.70
CA TRP A 197 8.70 3.36 -10.57
C TRP A 197 8.67 2.06 -9.78
N GLN A 198 8.43 2.15 -8.47
CA GLN A 198 8.34 1.00 -7.54
C GLN A 198 9.63 0.17 -7.49
N VAL A 199 10.73 0.78 -7.10
CA VAL A 199 12.01 0.10 -6.87
C VAL A 199 12.65 0.57 -5.56
N ILE A 200 13.14 -0.38 -4.75
CA ILE A 200 13.97 -0.10 -3.58
C ILE A 200 15.43 -0.04 -4.01
N GLN A 201 15.91 -1.13 -4.59
CA GLN A 201 17.25 -1.15 -5.16
C GLN A 201 17.20 -0.58 -6.58
N ASP A 202 17.83 0.56 -6.76
CA ASP A 202 17.88 1.24 -8.05
C ASP A 202 18.45 0.33 -9.16
N ASN A 203 17.79 0.27 -10.28
CA ASN A 203 18.10 -0.59 -11.42
C ASN A 203 18.52 0.19 -12.68
N ASN A 204 18.70 1.52 -12.54
CA ASN A 204 19.22 2.39 -13.59
C ASN A 204 19.99 3.58 -13.00
N THR A 205 20.54 4.47 -13.83
CA THR A 205 21.29 5.65 -13.38
C THR A 205 20.42 6.90 -13.25
N GLY A 206 19.19 6.87 -13.80
CA GLY A 206 18.24 7.98 -13.75
C GLY A 206 17.59 8.10 -12.40
N LYS A 207 17.20 9.31 -12.03
CA LYS A 207 16.31 9.55 -10.88
C LYS A 207 15.00 10.12 -11.39
N SER A 208 13.94 9.79 -10.66
CA SER A 208 12.60 10.22 -10.99
C SER A 208 12.14 11.32 -10.04
N LEU A 209 11.29 12.19 -10.56
CA LEU A 209 10.68 13.27 -9.82
C LEU A 209 9.19 13.02 -9.65
N GLY A 210 8.69 13.32 -8.47
CA GLY A 210 7.26 13.29 -8.17
C GLY A 210 6.82 14.56 -7.47
N THR A 211 5.56 14.91 -7.62
CA THR A 211 4.92 15.97 -6.83
C THR A 211 3.59 15.46 -6.28
N GLN A 212 3.16 16.05 -5.17
CA GLN A 212 1.84 15.82 -4.61
C GLN A 212 1.28 17.13 -4.07
N LEU A 213 0.04 17.39 -4.35
CA LEU A 213 -0.73 18.47 -3.77
C LEU A 213 -1.95 17.91 -3.07
N GLU A 214 -2.01 18.04 -1.76
CA GLU A 214 -3.17 17.70 -0.94
C GLU A 214 -3.98 18.94 -0.61
N TYR A 215 -5.31 18.89 -0.80
CA TYR A 215 -6.26 19.90 -0.35
C TYR A 215 -7.32 19.27 0.57
N ARG A 216 -7.33 19.70 1.83
CA ARG A 216 -8.27 19.28 2.86
C ARG A 216 -9.17 20.47 3.24
N PRO A 217 -10.29 20.72 2.53
CA PRO A 217 -11.18 21.83 2.86
C PRO A 217 -11.75 21.74 4.28
N ASN A 218 -11.91 20.50 4.77
CA ASN A 218 -12.36 20.17 6.11
C ASN A 218 -11.87 18.76 6.51
N LYS A 219 -12.20 18.30 7.73
CA LYS A 219 -11.78 17.00 8.27
C LYS A 219 -12.41 15.78 7.56
N LYS A 220 -13.41 15.98 6.71
CA LYS A 220 -14.16 14.91 6.03
C LYS A 220 -13.73 14.68 4.59
N MET A 221 -12.98 15.60 4.00
CA MET A 221 -12.65 15.58 2.58
C MET A 221 -11.16 15.77 2.34
N LEU A 222 -10.63 14.97 1.44
CA LEU A 222 -9.31 15.11 0.84
C LEU A 222 -9.47 15.12 -0.68
N PHE A 223 -8.83 16.08 -1.33
CA PHE A 223 -8.54 16.08 -2.76
C PHE A 223 -7.03 15.99 -2.93
N ASN A 224 -6.58 15.17 -3.84
CA ASN A 224 -5.18 14.93 -4.07
C ASN A 224 -4.86 14.91 -5.55
N TRP A 225 -3.71 15.48 -5.89
CA TRP A 225 -3.12 15.43 -7.23
C TRP A 225 -1.66 15.05 -7.11
N ASN A 226 -1.27 13.97 -7.80
CA ASN A 226 0.10 13.49 -7.86
C ASN A 226 0.62 13.54 -9.29
N THR A 227 1.94 13.73 -9.43
CA THR A 227 2.63 13.58 -10.70
C THR A 227 3.86 12.67 -10.54
N TYR A 228 4.28 12.09 -11.65
CA TYR A 228 5.55 11.38 -11.77
C TYR A 228 6.18 11.66 -13.11
N THR A 229 7.52 11.79 -13.15
CA THR A 229 8.32 11.79 -14.36
C THR A 229 9.68 11.16 -14.09
N GLY A 230 10.12 10.25 -14.95
CA GLY A 230 11.41 9.58 -14.82
C GLY A 230 11.77 8.73 -16.04
N ASP A 231 13.06 8.49 -16.22
CA ASP A 231 13.56 7.54 -17.23
C ASP A 231 13.43 6.12 -16.65
N GLU A 232 12.62 5.28 -17.31
CA GLU A 232 12.34 3.89 -16.91
C GLU A 232 13.20 2.89 -17.71
N ARG A 233 14.22 3.35 -18.39
CA ARG A 233 15.15 2.48 -19.09
C ARG A 233 15.99 1.70 -18.07
N SER A 234 16.01 0.38 -18.23
CA SER A 234 16.83 -0.53 -17.43
C SER A 234 17.30 -1.70 -18.28
N ASP A 235 18.19 -2.54 -17.77
CA ASP A 235 18.63 -3.76 -18.46
C ASP A 235 17.46 -4.70 -18.76
N GLN A 236 16.44 -4.71 -17.91
CA GLN A 236 15.22 -5.52 -18.09
C GLN A 236 14.25 -4.90 -19.09
N ASN A 237 14.28 -3.60 -19.25
CA ASN A 237 13.40 -2.83 -20.12
C ASN A 237 14.19 -1.79 -20.94
N PRO A 238 15.10 -2.23 -21.86
CA PRO A 238 16.01 -1.34 -22.57
C PRO A 238 15.32 -0.42 -23.57
N ASP A 239 14.09 -0.75 -23.96
CA ASP A 239 13.28 0.04 -24.88
C ASP A 239 12.53 1.20 -24.21
N ASN A 240 12.36 1.16 -22.88
CA ASN A 240 11.72 2.25 -22.15
C ASN A 240 12.54 3.54 -22.22
N ARG A 241 11.84 4.69 -22.16
CA ARG A 241 12.37 6.05 -22.05
C ARG A 241 11.59 6.77 -20.95
N MET A 242 11.28 8.04 -21.13
CA MET A 242 10.57 8.82 -20.14
C MET A 242 9.16 8.28 -19.89
N ARG A 243 8.80 8.22 -18.61
CA ARG A 243 7.45 7.98 -18.12
C ARG A 243 6.90 9.26 -17.54
N TYR A 244 5.64 9.51 -17.84
CA TYR A 244 4.86 10.63 -17.29
C TYR A 244 3.58 10.08 -16.72
N PHE A 245 3.19 10.55 -15.54
CA PHE A 245 1.99 10.05 -14.87
C PHE A 245 1.31 11.17 -14.09
N ASN A 246 -0.02 11.17 -14.11
CA ASN A 246 -0.88 12.05 -13.35
C ASN A 246 -1.98 11.22 -12.68
N ASP A 247 -2.20 11.48 -11.41
CA ASP A 247 -3.15 10.79 -10.56
C ASP A 247 -3.95 11.81 -9.75
N PHE A 248 -5.26 11.70 -9.81
CA PHE A 248 -6.22 12.54 -9.10
C PHE A 248 -7.14 11.64 -8.29
N TYR A 249 -7.22 11.87 -6.99
CA TYR A 249 -8.20 11.18 -6.17
C TYR A 249 -8.83 12.08 -5.13
N TRP A 250 -10.00 11.70 -4.70
CA TRP A 250 -10.66 12.29 -3.55
C TRP A 250 -11.14 11.21 -2.60
N ILE A 251 -11.20 11.58 -1.32
CA ILE A 251 -11.70 10.74 -0.24
C ILE A 251 -12.72 11.57 0.53
N TYR A 252 -13.88 10.98 0.75
CA TYR A 252 -14.92 11.53 1.60
C TYR A 252 -15.26 10.55 2.72
N ASN A 253 -15.17 11.03 3.95
CA ASN A 253 -15.65 10.33 5.14
C ASN A 253 -16.55 11.27 5.92
N SER A 254 -17.85 11.02 5.92
CA SER A 254 -18.81 11.87 6.62
C SER A 254 -18.57 11.97 8.13
N GLY A 255 -17.80 11.03 8.69
CA GLY A 255 -17.73 10.81 10.16
C GLY A 255 -19.01 10.17 10.71
N GLY A 256 -19.90 9.70 9.84
CA GLY A 256 -21.16 9.04 10.12
C GLY A 256 -21.34 7.80 9.25
N LYS A 257 -22.51 7.68 8.62
CA LYS A 257 -22.88 6.44 7.90
C LYS A 257 -22.27 6.30 6.50
N PHE A 258 -21.92 7.39 5.83
CA PHE A 258 -21.50 7.35 4.43
C PHE A 258 -20.05 7.72 4.25
N SER A 259 -19.33 6.91 3.45
CA SER A 259 -17.98 7.16 3.00
C SER A 259 -17.86 6.84 1.52
N ALA A 260 -17.06 7.57 0.77
CA ALA A 260 -16.81 7.31 -0.63
C ALA A 260 -15.42 7.78 -1.04
N THR A 261 -14.89 7.19 -2.10
CA THR A 261 -13.62 7.58 -2.72
C THR A 261 -13.66 7.30 -4.21
N SER A 262 -12.90 8.08 -4.97
CA SER A 262 -12.71 7.88 -6.39
C SER A 262 -11.28 8.25 -6.77
N CYS A 263 -10.77 7.57 -7.78
CA CYS A 263 -9.47 7.85 -8.36
C CYS A 263 -9.57 7.79 -9.88
N PHE A 264 -8.90 8.73 -10.51
CA PHE A 264 -8.66 8.77 -11.95
C PHE A 264 -7.19 9.05 -12.19
N TYR A 265 -6.56 8.24 -13.02
CA TYR A 265 -5.20 8.53 -13.48
C TYR A 265 -5.00 8.21 -14.94
N PHE A 266 -3.96 8.79 -15.50
CA PHE A 266 -3.43 8.47 -16.83
C PHE A 266 -1.91 8.58 -16.83
N GLY A 267 -1.28 7.80 -17.69
CA GLY A 267 0.16 7.83 -17.86
C GLY A 267 0.61 7.53 -19.28
N PHE A 268 1.84 7.91 -19.55
CA PHE A 268 2.51 7.73 -20.84
C PHE A 268 3.90 7.16 -20.61
N GLN A 269 4.26 6.17 -21.40
CA GLN A 269 5.60 5.59 -21.45
C GLN A 269 6.17 5.73 -22.84
N GLU A 270 7.17 6.57 -22.99
CA GLU A 270 7.92 6.66 -24.24
C GLU A 270 8.74 5.37 -24.45
N LYS A 271 8.82 4.94 -25.70
CA LYS A 271 9.59 3.80 -26.15
C LYS A 271 10.62 4.26 -27.19
N ALA A 272 11.76 3.55 -27.30
CA ALA A 272 12.76 3.86 -28.31
C ALA A 272 12.37 3.37 -29.70
N SER A 273 11.76 2.18 -29.77
CA SER A 273 11.49 1.46 -31.02
C SER A 273 10.01 1.23 -31.32
N ALA A 274 9.10 1.74 -30.47
CA ALA A 274 7.66 1.59 -30.60
C ALA A 274 6.95 2.92 -30.30
N PRO A 275 5.66 3.08 -30.68
CA PRO A 275 4.85 4.21 -30.25
C PRO A 275 4.80 4.34 -28.73
N THR A 276 4.56 5.57 -28.24
CA THR A 276 4.34 5.83 -26.83
C THR A 276 3.15 5.02 -26.31
N ALA A 277 3.39 4.17 -25.34
CA ALA A 277 2.34 3.43 -24.65
C ALA A 277 1.60 4.35 -23.67
N GLN A 278 0.31 4.16 -23.55
CA GLN A 278 -0.53 4.93 -22.64
C GLN A 278 -1.47 4.00 -21.89
N TRP A 279 -1.77 4.39 -20.65
CA TRP A 279 -2.74 3.67 -19.81
C TRP A 279 -3.54 4.65 -18.96
N TRP A 280 -4.73 4.24 -18.58
CA TRP A 280 -5.56 5.02 -17.68
C TRP A 280 -6.50 4.12 -16.87
N GLN A 281 -7.01 4.63 -15.78
CA GLN A 281 -8.06 3.99 -15.00
C GLN A 281 -9.00 5.01 -14.37
N ALA A 282 -10.19 4.55 -14.02
CA ALA A 282 -11.13 5.24 -13.15
C ALA A 282 -11.78 4.26 -12.19
N ASN A 283 -11.95 4.65 -10.92
CA ASN A 283 -12.74 3.90 -9.96
C ASN A 283 -13.66 4.80 -9.16
N PHE A 284 -14.73 4.22 -8.65
CA PHE A 284 -15.58 4.80 -7.62
C PHE A 284 -15.95 3.71 -6.62
N ILE A 285 -15.74 3.99 -5.34
CA ILE A 285 -16.02 3.09 -4.23
C ILE A 285 -16.82 3.85 -3.19
N ALA A 286 -17.94 3.27 -2.74
CA ALA A 286 -18.76 3.85 -1.69
C ALA A 286 -19.10 2.82 -0.62
N SER A 287 -19.33 3.27 0.59
CA SER A 287 -19.72 2.46 1.74
C SER A 287 -20.81 3.13 2.55
N TYR A 288 -21.79 2.34 3.01
CA TYR A 288 -22.84 2.77 3.91
C TYR A 288 -22.88 1.89 5.15
N ALA A 289 -22.72 2.51 6.32
CA ALA A 289 -22.83 1.84 7.61
C ALA A 289 -24.30 1.81 8.07
N PHE A 290 -24.88 0.62 8.18
CA PHE A 290 -26.22 0.44 8.73
C PHE A 290 -26.24 0.71 10.22
N ASN A 291 -25.18 0.23 10.91
CA ASN A 291 -24.93 0.44 12.33
C ASN A 291 -23.41 0.40 12.60
N ASP A 292 -23.01 0.39 13.87
CA ASP A 292 -21.60 0.40 14.29
C ASP A 292 -20.82 -0.90 13.97
N ILE A 293 -21.54 -1.96 13.60
CA ILE A 293 -20.96 -3.29 13.31
C ILE A 293 -20.98 -3.58 11.82
N VAL A 294 -22.06 -3.27 11.11
CA VAL A 294 -22.30 -3.71 9.72
C VAL A 294 -22.30 -2.54 8.76
N SER A 295 -21.48 -2.65 7.72
CA SER A 295 -21.55 -1.76 6.56
C SER A 295 -21.52 -2.56 5.24
N LEU A 296 -22.09 -1.96 4.20
CA LEU A 296 -22.07 -2.46 2.84
C LEU A 296 -21.25 -1.49 1.98
N SER A 297 -20.34 -2.03 1.21
CA SER A 297 -19.55 -1.27 0.23
C SER A 297 -19.79 -1.78 -1.18
N GLY A 298 -19.66 -0.89 -2.16
CA GLY A 298 -19.72 -1.22 -3.58
C GLY A 298 -18.65 -0.50 -4.36
N ARG A 299 -18.20 -1.12 -5.47
CA ARG A 299 -17.20 -0.58 -6.39
C ARG A 299 -17.62 -0.76 -7.83
N ILE A 300 -17.31 0.25 -8.64
CA ILE A 300 -17.25 0.18 -10.09
C ILE A 300 -15.90 0.74 -10.52
N GLU A 301 -15.29 0.15 -11.55
CA GLU A 301 -13.99 0.56 -12.03
C GLU A 301 -13.74 0.12 -13.47
N HIS A 302 -12.80 0.81 -14.12
CA HIS A 302 -12.28 0.48 -15.43
C HIS A 302 -10.79 0.74 -15.49
N PHE A 303 -10.05 -0.13 -16.19
CA PHE A 303 -8.63 -0.01 -16.47
C PHE A 303 -8.39 -0.29 -17.95
N ASP A 304 -7.52 0.49 -18.57
CA ASP A 304 -7.17 0.37 -19.98
C ASP A 304 -5.65 0.54 -20.15
N ASP A 305 -5.00 -0.51 -20.63
CA ASP A 305 -3.61 -0.55 -21.04
C ASP A 305 -3.51 -1.23 -22.41
N GLU A 306 -4.17 -0.64 -23.41
CA GLU A 306 -4.14 -1.16 -24.79
C GLU A 306 -2.71 -1.12 -25.37
N GLY A 307 -1.88 -0.19 -24.89
CA GLY A 307 -0.48 -0.04 -25.28
C GLY A 307 0.45 -1.14 -24.72
N ALA A 308 -0.08 -2.08 -23.96
CA ALA A 308 0.67 -3.19 -23.34
C ALA A 308 1.93 -2.74 -22.57
N LEU A 309 1.80 -1.67 -21.81
CA LEU A 309 2.86 -1.21 -20.91
C LEU A 309 3.10 -2.22 -19.79
N TYR A 310 2.03 -2.71 -19.20
CA TYR A 310 2.01 -3.75 -18.19
C TYR A 310 1.92 -5.13 -18.87
N PRO A 311 2.08 -6.22 -18.15
CA PRO A 311 2.27 -7.52 -18.77
C PRO A 311 1.15 -7.85 -19.74
N THR A 312 1.53 -8.51 -20.85
CA THR A 312 0.61 -9.24 -21.73
C THR A 312 -0.39 -10.02 -20.88
N ALA A 313 -1.65 -9.97 -21.25
CA ALA A 313 -2.67 -10.76 -20.57
C ALA A 313 -2.25 -12.24 -20.48
N ILE A 314 -2.65 -12.92 -19.40
CA ILE A 314 -2.29 -14.34 -19.18
C ILE A 314 -2.67 -15.26 -20.35
N THR A 315 -3.60 -14.83 -21.20
CA THR A 315 -4.06 -15.50 -22.42
C THR A 315 -3.20 -15.21 -23.66
N GLY A 316 -2.19 -14.33 -23.54
CA GLY A 316 -1.34 -13.88 -24.65
C GLY A 316 -1.90 -12.70 -25.45
N VAL A 317 -3.07 -12.17 -25.11
CA VAL A 317 -3.60 -10.93 -25.70
C VAL A 317 -2.67 -9.75 -25.29
N PRO A 318 -2.20 -8.91 -26.23
CA PRO A 318 -1.41 -7.74 -25.91
C PRO A 318 -2.23 -6.73 -25.08
N GLY A 319 -1.63 -6.23 -24.00
CA GLY A 319 -2.28 -5.28 -23.09
C GLY A 319 -3.31 -5.90 -22.16
N PHE A 320 -3.92 -5.04 -21.34
CA PHE A 320 -4.96 -5.44 -20.40
C PHE A 320 -6.02 -4.34 -20.32
N ARG A 321 -7.25 -4.65 -20.75
CA ARG A 321 -8.39 -3.76 -20.64
C ARG A 321 -9.54 -4.50 -19.97
N ALA A 322 -10.02 -3.97 -18.83
CA ALA A 322 -11.07 -4.60 -18.07
C ALA A 322 -11.87 -3.62 -17.22
N SER A 323 -13.14 -3.93 -17.03
CA SER A 323 -14.01 -3.31 -16.02
C SER A 323 -14.27 -4.30 -14.90
N SER A 324 -14.57 -3.82 -13.70
CA SER A 324 -15.10 -4.66 -12.66
C SER A 324 -16.18 -3.96 -11.83
N THR A 325 -17.05 -4.77 -11.24
CA THR A 325 -17.97 -4.34 -10.19
C THR A 325 -17.92 -5.32 -9.04
N GLY A 326 -18.20 -4.86 -7.83
CA GLY A 326 -18.18 -5.71 -6.65
C GLY A 326 -18.97 -5.12 -5.49
N GLY A 327 -19.36 -6.01 -4.58
CA GLY A 327 -20.00 -5.68 -3.32
C GLY A 327 -19.28 -6.38 -2.16
N CYS A 328 -19.17 -5.68 -1.03
CA CYS A 328 -18.49 -6.16 0.17
C CYS A 328 -19.32 -5.86 1.41
N VAL A 329 -19.64 -6.89 2.19
CA VAL A 329 -20.21 -6.74 3.53
C VAL A 329 -19.07 -6.73 4.53
N ASN A 330 -19.00 -5.67 5.34
CA ASN A 330 -17.98 -5.49 6.35
C ASN A 330 -18.61 -5.67 7.75
N PHE A 331 -17.95 -6.45 8.61
CA PHE A 331 -18.34 -6.68 10.00
C PHE A 331 -17.22 -6.19 10.92
N LYS A 332 -17.43 -5.09 11.59
CA LYS A 332 -16.53 -4.58 12.63
C LYS A 332 -16.72 -5.40 13.90
N LEU A 333 -15.98 -6.49 14.05
CA LEU A 333 -16.08 -7.41 15.18
C LEU A 333 -15.61 -6.76 16.47
N HIS A 334 -14.59 -5.92 16.37
CA HIS A 334 -14.00 -5.17 17.47
C HIS A 334 -13.35 -3.89 16.94
N LYS A 335 -12.97 -2.97 17.83
CA LYS A 335 -12.19 -1.78 17.42
C LYS A 335 -10.85 -2.12 16.75
N TRP A 336 -10.38 -3.36 16.92
CA TRP A 336 -9.12 -3.90 16.40
C TRP A 336 -9.30 -5.10 15.47
N ALA A 337 -10.53 -5.40 15.04
CA ALA A 337 -10.80 -6.56 14.18
C ALA A 337 -11.95 -6.29 13.20
N LEU A 338 -11.76 -6.72 11.95
CA LEU A 338 -12.68 -6.54 10.85
C LEU A 338 -12.78 -7.82 10.03
N ALA A 339 -13.99 -8.38 9.89
CA ALA A 339 -14.26 -9.46 8.95
C ALA A 339 -14.97 -8.90 7.71
N ARG A 340 -14.71 -9.47 6.53
CA ARG A 340 -15.27 -9.04 5.26
C ARG A 340 -15.63 -10.21 4.39
N PHE A 341 -16.72 -10.03 3.61
CA PHE A 341 -17.12 -10.95 2.55
C PHE A 341 -17.38 -10.12 1.30
N GLU A 342 -16.61 -10.37 0.26
CA GLU A 342 -16.66 -9.63 -1.01
C GLU A 342 -16.91 -10.57 -2.17
N ALA A 343 -17.82 -10.13 -3.07
CA ALA A 343 -18.02 -10.70 -4.38
C ALA A 343 -17.63 -9.68 -5.44
N ARG A 344 -16.88 -10.10 -6.45
CA ARG A 344 -16.39 -9.23 -7.53
C ARG A 344 -16.53 -9.94 -8.87
N GLN A 345 -17.03 -9.21 -9.88
CA GLN A 345 -17.15 -9.65 -11.26
C GLN A 345 -16.27 -8.77 -12.15
N PHE A 346 -15.59 -9.40 -13.08
CA PHE A 346 -14.73 -8.77 -14.08
C PHE A 346 -15.32 -8.96 -15.47
N PHE A 347 -15.14 -7.94 -16.30
CA PHE A 347 -15.60 -7.88 -17.69
C PHE A 347 -14.52 -7.29 -18.57
N SER A 348 -14.27 -7.90 -19.71
CA SER A 348 -13.39 -7.36 -20.76
C SER A 348 -14.00 -7.65 -22.12
N THR A 349 -13.78 -6.76 -23.08
CA THR A 349 -14.07 -7.01 -24.49
C THR A 349 -13.08 -7.99 -25.10
N ASP A 350 -11.89 -8.08 -24.50
CA ASP A 350 -10.82 -8.97 -24.91
C ASP A 350 -10.82 -10.23 -24.03
N ASN A 351 -10.36 -11.33 -24.58
CA ASN A 351 -10.29 -12.60 -23.83
C ASN A 351 -9.05 -12.62 -22.92
N VAL A 352 -9.01 -11.76 -21.90
CA VAL A 352 -7.86 -11.59 -21.00
C VAL A 352 -7.85 -12.55 -19.81
N TYR A 353 -8.91 -13.30 -19.60
CA TYR A 353 -9.04 -14.31 -18.55
C TYR A 353 -9.13 -15.72 -19.14
N TYR A 354 -9.01 -16.73 -18.31
CA TYR A 354 -9.40 -18.10 -18.62
C TYR A 354 -10.67 -18.48 -17.84
N ASP A 355 -11.52 -19.32 -18.43
CA ASP A 355 -12.55 -20.02 -17.68
C ASP A 355 -11.96 -21.25 -16.95
N LYS A 356 -12.79 -22.00 -16.21
CA LYS A 356 -12.39 -23.21 -15.50
C LYS A 356 -11.87 -24.34 -16.41
N ASN A 357 -12.19 -24.31 -17.68
CA ASN A 357 -11.73 -25.27 -18.69
C ASN A 357 -10.51 -24.76 -19.45
N LYS A 358 -9.93 -23.64 -19.01
CA LYS A 358 -8.79 -22.97 -19.65
C LYS A 358 -9.08 -22.43 -21.04
N VAL A 359 -10.33 -22.10 -21.32
CA VAL A 359 -10.73 -21.42 -22.55
C VAL A 359 -10.61 -19.90 -22.31
N PRO A 360 -9.94 -19.16 -23.20
CA PRO A 360 -9.87 -17.70 -23.12
C PRO A 360 -11.23 -17.04 -23.09
N THR A 361 -11.45 -16.12 -22.18
CA THR A 361 -12.73 -15.43 -21.98
C THR A 361 -12.53 -13.99 -21.50
N GLY A 362 -13.53 -13.13 -21.76
CA GLY A 362 -13.57 -11.77 -21.21
C GLY A 362 -14.14 -11.68 -19.79
N ASN A 363 -14.49 -12.78 -19.15
CA ASN A 363 -15.16 -12.75 -17.85
C ASN A 363 -14.40 -13.53 -16.79
N SER A 364 -14.44 -13.02 -15.55
CA SER A 364 -13.95 -13.72 -14.35
C SER A 364 -14.73 -13.28 -13.13
N ALA A 365 -14.81 -14.14 -12.11
CA ALA A 365 -15.51 -13.83 -10.86
C ALA A 365 -14.70 -14.33 -9.67
N LEU A 366 -14.81 -13.62 -8.54
CA LEU A 366 -14.07 -13.86 -7.31
C LEU A 366 -14.99 -13.71 -6.09
N LEU A 367 -14.90 -14.66 -5.16
CA LEU A 367 -15.45 -14.53 -3.81
C LEU A 367 -14.30 -14.54 -2.81
N ILE A 368 -14.34 -13.63 -1.85
CA ILE A 368 -13.32 -13.56 -0.78
C ILE A 368 -14.00 -13.40 0.58
N GLY A 369 -13.53 -14.20 1.56
CA GLY A 369 -13.72 -13.97 2.97
C GLY A 369 -12.41 -13.59 3.64
N SER A 370 -12.41 -12.61 4.53
CA SER A 370 -11.20 -12.15 5.21
C SER A 370 -11.42 -11.82 6.67
N LEU A 371 -10.34 -11.92 7.44
CA LEU A 371 -10.24 -11.45 8.81
C LEU A 371 -8.96 -10.64 8.98
N THR A 372 -9.12 -9.39 9.38
CA THR A 372 -8.03 -8.47 9.63
C THR A 372 -8.02 -8.08 11.09
N ALA A 373 -6.85 -8.14 11.74
CA ALA A 373 -6.65 -7.72 13.12
C ALA A 373 -5.43 -6.79 13.24
N TRP A 374 -5.49 -5.85 14.19
CA TRP A 374 -4.40 -4.89 14.42
C TRP A 374 -4.43 -4.39 15.87
N PHE A 375 -3.33 -3.79 16.32
CA PHE A 375 -3.21 -3.11 17.62
C PHE A 375 -2.32 -1.89 17.55
#